data_8fbe19332e28ce2c75f805a5375d10b8
#
_entry.id   8fbe19332e28ce2c75f805a5375d10b8
#
_cell.length_a   1.000
_cell.length_b   1.000
_cell.length_c   1.000
_cell.angle_alpha   90.00
_cell.angle_beta   90.00
_cell.angle_gamma   90.00
#
_symmetry.space_group_name_H-M   'P 1'
#
loop_
_entity.id
_entity.type
_entity.pdbx_description
1 polymer ?
#
loop_
_entity_poly.entity_id
_entity_poly.type
_entity_poly.pdbx_seq_one_letter_code
_entity_poly.pdbx_strand_id
1 'polypeptide(L)'
;MILLVEPQLGDNIGATARAMLNFGLSDLRLVRPRDGWPNGRARATSSGADEVIDAVRVFATTAEALADVSLAFATTGRDRAMAKPVVTPGEAARQIWESPARAAFVFGSERFGLSNEDIALCDAVLTIPTNPDFASLNLGQAVLLSVWSWFEAGDTTAPHKLDLQGSPPASKEELFGMFAHLERELDIAGFLFPPDKREVMVRNLRNMFTRAQLSDQEVRTMRGVITALVKAPHAARRIRPEDKEQT
;
A
#
# COMPACT_ATOMS: atom_id res chain seq x y z
N MET A 1 -13.25 10.21 11.65
CA MET A 1 -13.08 11.64 11.31
C MET A 1 -11.70 12.17 11.68
N ILE A 2 -11.29 13.31 11.13
CA ILE A 2 -10.04 14.00 11.49
C ILE A 2 -10.35 15.32 12.16
N LEU A 3 -9.68 15.61 13.28
CA LEU A 3 -9.77 16.85 14.02
C LEU A 3 -8.41 17.54 14.07
N LEU A 4 -8.31 18.77 13.57
CA LEU A 4 -7.14 19.63 13.69
C LEU A 4 -7.40 20.71 14.72
N VAL A 5 -6.57 20.75 15.77
CA VAL A 5 -6.65 21.74 16.84
C VAL A 5 -5.60 22.81 16.60
N GLU A 6 -6.03 24.05 16.45
CA GLU A 6 -5.22 25.23 16.18
C GLU A 6 -4.22 25.06 15.01
N PRO A 7 -4.67 24.52 13.84
CA PRO A 7 -3.76 24.41 12.71
C PRO A 7 -3.28 25.80 12.28
N GLN A 8 -1.97 25.93 12.02
CA GLN A 8 -1.35 27.24 11.79
C GLN A 8 -1.27 27.59 10.29
N LEU A 9 -1.16 26.58 9.41
CA LEU A 9 -0.94 26.78 7.98
C LEU A 9 -2.10 26.22 7.17
N GLY A 10 -2.68 27.04 6.30
CA GLY A 10 -3.69 26.59 5.34
C GLY A 10 -3.19 25.46 4.45
N ASP A 11 -1.90 25.49 4.09
CA ASP A 11 -1.25 24.42 3.31
C ASP A 11 -1.38 23.05 3.97
N ASN A 12 -1.24 22.97 5.28
CA ASN A 12 -1.37 21.72 6.03
C ASN A 12 -2.83 21.25 6.13
N ILE A 13 -3.78 22.19 6.21
CA ILE A 13 -5.21 21.86 6.16
C ILE A 13 -5.55 21.27 4.78
N GLY A 14 -5.06 21.88 3.69
CA GLY A 14 -5.26 21.37 2.34
C GLY A 14 -4.62 20.00 2.12
N ALA A 15 -3.37 19.82 2.58
CA ALA A 15 -2.69 18.53 2.53
C ALA A 15 -3.44 17.44 3.33
N THR A 16 -4.01 17.82 4.48
CA THR A 16 -4.88 16.93 5.27
C THR A 16 -6.15 16.54 4.50
N ALA A 17 -6.84 17.49 3.90
CA ALA A 17 -8.05 17.22 3.11
C ALA A 17 -7.74 16.25 1.95
N ARG A 18 -6.63 16.45 1.24
CA ARG A 18 -6.17 15.56 0.19
C ARG A 18 -5.87 14.15 0.72
N ALA A 19 -5.14 14.05 1.83
CA ALA A 19 -4.83 12.76 2.45
C ALA A 19 -6.11 12.01 2.86
N MET A 20 -7.10 12.72 3.40
CA MET A 20 -8.39 12.15 3.77
C MET A 20 -9.15 11.60 2.57
N LEU A 21 -9.25 12.38 1.50
CA LEU A 21 -10.01 11.99 0.32
C LEU A 21 -9.36 10.80 -0.40
N ASN A 22 -8.03 10.69 -0.42
CA ASN A 22 -7.32 9.53 -0.96
C ASN A 22 -7.77 8.21 -0.32
N PHE A 23 -8.27 8.23 0.90
CA PHE A 23 -8.72 7.07 1.67
C PHE A 23 -10.22 7.11 2.00
N GLY A 24 -11.01 7.91 1.27
CA GLY A 24 -12.47 7.93 1.38
C GLY A 24 -13.02 8.58 2.64
N LEU A 25 -12.24 9.45 3.30
CA LEU A 25 -12.68 10.21 4.47
C LEU A 25 -13.01 11.65 4.09
N SER A 26 -14.14 12.16 4.61
CA SER A 26 -14.61 13.54 4.32
C SER A 26 -14.90 14.40 5.56
N ASP A 27 -15.06 13.81 6.77
CA ASP A 27 -15.37 14.58 7.99
C ASP A 27 -14.09 15.19 8.58
N LEU A 28 -13.75 16.40 8.10
CA LEU A 28 -12.68 17.24 8.63
C LEU A 28 -13.27 18.31 9.54
N ARG A 29 -12.75 18.37 10.77
CA ARG A 29 -13.12 19.39 11.77
C ARG A 29 -11.91 20.23 12.16
N LEU A 30 -12.13 21.52 12.36
CA LEU A 30 -11.12 22.47 12.81
C LEU A 30 -11.53 23.08 14.13
N VAL A 31 -10.60 23.18 15.08
CA VAL A 31 -10.77 23.95 16.30
C VAL A 31 -9.86 25.17 16.21
N ARG A 32 -10.43 26.36 16.26
CA ARG A 32 -9.69 27.64 16.27
C ARG A 32 -8.54 27.71 15.25
N PRO A 33 -8.76 27.51 13.93
CA PRO A 33 -7.69 27.65 12.95
C PRO A 33 -7.10 29.05 13.01
N ARG A 34 -5.77 29.18 13.10
CA ARG A 34 -5.08 30.47 13.32
C ARG A 34 -5.45 31.53 12.29
N ASP A 35 -5.46 31.15 11.02
CA ASP A 35 -5.71 32.07 9.91
C ASP A 35 -7.22 32.15 9.54
N GLY A 36 -8.09 31.59 10.39
CA GLY A 36 -9.54 31.56 10.17
C GLY A 36 -9.98 30.53 9.11
N TRP A 37 -11.30 30.49 8.90
CA TRP A 37 -11.97 29.66 7.90
C TRP A 37 -13.15 30.43 7.27
N PRO A 38 -13.42 30.37 5.96
CA PRO A 38 -12.70 29.58 4.93
C PRO A 38 -11.28 30.11 4.62
N ASN A 39 -10.39 29.23 4.14
CA ASN A 39 -9.00 29.55 3.86
C ASN A 39 -8.61 29.20 2.41
N GLY A 40 -8.24 30.23 1.63
CA GLY A 40 -7.90 30.09 0.21
C GLY A 40 -6.63 29.22 -0.05
N ARG A 41 -5.66 29.25 0.88
CA ARG A 41 -4.45 28.40 0.78
C ARG A 41 -4.80 26.93 0.98
N ALA A 42 -5.70 26.63 1.95
CA ALA A 42 -6.15 25.26 2.16
C ALA A 42 -6.83 24.70 0.91
N ARG A 43 -7.70 25.49 0.25
CA ARG A 43 -8.32 25.08 -1.02
C ARG A 43 -7.28 24.88 -2.14
N ALA A 44 -6.35 25.80 -2.30
CA ALA A 44 -5.32 25.68 -3.34
C ALA A 44 -4.43 24.45 -3.19
N THR A 45 -4.13 24.04 -1.95
CA THR A 45 -3.25 22.91 -1.64
C THR A 45 -3.97 21.58 -1.48
N SER A 46 -5.31 21.57 -1.46
CA SER A 46 -6.12 20.35 -1.39
C SER A 46 -6.10 19.52 -2.68
N SER A 47 -5.62 20.09 -3.79
CA SER A 47 -5.43 19.40 -5.09
C SER A 47 -6.68 18.64 -5.57
N GLY A 48 -7.87 19.28 -5.46
CA GLY A 48 -9.15 18.72 -5.90
C GLY A 48 -9.93 18.00 -4.80
N ALA A 49 -9.46 18.02 -3.54
CA ALA A 49 -10.25 17.51 -2.42
C ALA A 49 -11.29 18.57 -1.92
N ASP A 50 -11.99 19.20 -2.88
CA ASP A 50 -12.93 20.29 -2.60
C ASP A 50 -14.11 19.83 -1.75
N GLU A 51 -14.59 18.60 -1.91
CA GLU A 51 -15.69 18.06 -1.11
C GLU A 51 -15.35 18.01 0.40
N VAL A 52 -14.07 17.70 0.74
CA VAL A 52 -13.61 17.73 2.13
C VAL A 52 -13.53 19.17 2.64
N ILE A 53 -12.98 20.09 1.82
CA ILE A 53 -12.85 21.51 2.14
C ILE A 53 -14.20 22.17 2.36
N ASP A 54 -15.18 21.86 1.51
CA ASP A 54 -16.52 22.44 1.57
C ASP A 54 -17.34 21.88 2.75
N ALA A 55 -17.04 20.67 3.19
CA ALA A 55 -17.67 20.00 4.34
C ALA A 55 -17.04 20.36 5.70
N VAL A 56 -15.94 21.12 5.73
CA VAL A 56 -15.25 21.50 6.97
C VAL A 56 -16.19 22.18 7.95
N ARG A 57 -16.16 21.71 9.19
CA ARG A 57 -16.86 22.34 10.34
C ARG A 57 -15.84 22.94 11.29
N VAL A 58 -16.11 24.17 11.74
CA VAL A 58 -15.23 24.88 12.68
C VAL A 58 -15.90 24.94 14.04
N PHE A 59 -15.14 24.71 15.11
CA PHE A 59 -15.60 24.66 16.49
C PHE A 59 -14.77 25.61 17.37
N ALA A 60 -15.38 26.10 18.45
CA ALA A 60 -14.68 26.93 19.41
C ALA A 60 -13.78 26.12 20.35
N THR A 61 -14.15 24.88 20.66
CA THR A 61 -13.43 24.01 21.60
C THR A 61 -13.28 22.59 21.07
N THR A 62 -12.25 21.89 21.54
CA THR A 62 -12.02 20.46 21.25
C THR A 62 -13.16 19.59 21.79
N ALA A 63 -13.72 19.93 22.94
CA ALA A 63 -14.85 19.23 23.53
C ALA A 63 -16.08 19.28 22.63
N GLU A 64 -16.43 20.47 22.09
CA GLU A 64 -17.54 20.62 21.13
C GLU A 64 -17.30 19.80 19.85
N ALA A 65 -16.06 19.83 19.35
CA ALA A 65 -15.69 19.10 18.15
C ALA A 65 -15.72 17.56 18.31
N LEU A 66 -15.61 17.06 19.54
CA LEU A 66 -15.64 15.62 19.88
C LEU A 66 -16.99 15.16 20.45
N ALA A 67 -18.00 16.03 20.58
CA ALA A 67 -19.24 15.74 21.29
C ALA A 67 -20.02 14.50 20.76
N ASP A 68 -19.87 14.16 19.48
CA ASP A 68 -20.51 13.02 18.82
C ASP A 68 -19.53 11.86 18.56
N VAL A 69 -18.36 11.86 19.21
CA VAL A 69 -17.29 10.86 19.06
C VAL A 69 -17.23 9.99 20.31
N SER A 70 -17.08 8.70 20.12
CA SER A 70 -17.01 7.72 21.22
C SER A 70 -15.61 7.16 21.42
N LEU A 71 -14.68 7.37 20.47
CA LEU A 71 -13.31 6.89 20.55
C LEU A 71 -12.38 7.94 19.90
N ALA A 72 -11.51 8.55 20.69
CA ALA A 72 -10.61 9.61 20.24
C ALA A 72 -9.14 9.28 20.53
N PHE A 73 -8.28 9.49 19.55
CA PHE A 73 -6.84 9.26 19.62
C PHE A 73 -6.09 10.58 19.46
N ALA A 74 -5.38 11.02 20.52
CA ALA A 74 -4.56 12.22 20.51
C ALA A 74 -3.19 11.94 19.90
N THR A 75 -2.89 12.49 18.73
CA THR A 75 -1.59 12.27 18.07
C THR A 75 -0.52 13.18 18.66
N THR A 76 0.54 12.59 19.17
CA THR A 76 1.71 13.32 19.71
C THR A 76 3.01 12.54 19.54
N GLY A 77 4.09 13.25 19.16
CA GLY A 77 5.45 12.70 19.14
C GLY A 77 6.21 12.96 20.45
N ARG A 78 5.57 13.60 21.45
CA ARG A 78 6.22 13.92 22.74
C ARG A 78 5.71 12.99 23.81
N ASP A 79 6.63 12.53 24.66
CA ASP A 79 6.27 11.85 25.90
C ASP A 79 5.49 12.82 26.80
N ARG A 80 4.37 12.38 27.32
CA ARG A 80 3.48 13.16 28.19
C ARG A 80 3.29 12.41 29.50
N ALA A 81 3.50 13.09 30.60
CA ALA A 81 3.30 12.55 31.95
C ALA A 81 1.78 12.37 32.23
N MET A 82 1.09 11.57 31.44
CA MET A 82 -0.31 11.23 31.60
C MET A 82 -0.50 9.71 31.60
N ALA A 83 -1.32 9.23 32.52
CA ALA A 83 -1.70 7.80 32.58
C ALA A 83 -2.77 7.48 31.51
N LYS A 84 -2.35 7.44 30.25
CA LYS A 84 -3.20 7.05 29.11
C LYS A 84 -2.55 5.92 28.32
N PRO A 85 -3.35 5.01 27.71
CA PRO A 85 -2.81 4.06 26.76
C PRO A 85 -2.06 4.78 25.63
N VAL A 86 -0.91 4.24 25.23
CA VAL A 86 -0.17 4.72 24.06
C VAL A 86 -0.26 3.63 22.98
N VAL A 87 -0.75 4.02 21.82
CA VAL A 87 -0.99 3.09 20.71
C VAL A 87 -0.28 3.54 19.44
N THR A 88 0.02 2.60 18.57
CA THR A 88 0.49 2.88 17.20
C THR A 88 -0.69 3.16 16.27
N PRO A 89 -0.48 3.74 15.07
CA PRO A 89 -1.54 3.93 14.08
C PRO A 89 -2.26 2.63 13.72
N GLY A 90 -1.53 1.51 13.58
CA GLY A 90 -2.11 0.20 13.27
C GLY A 90 -3.00 -0.32 14.40
N GLU A 91 -2.60 -0.15 15.67
CA GLU A 91 -3.42 -0.55 16.82
C GLU A 91 -4.68 0.34 16.96
N ALA A 92 -4.55 1.66 16.77
CA ALA A 92 -5.69 2.56 16.72
C ALA A 92 -6.66 2.19 15.60
N ALA A 93 -6.14 1.86 14.41
CA ALA A 93 -6.93 1.39 13.27
C ALA A 93 -7.72 0.12 13.62
N ARG A 94 -7.07 -0.87 14.24
CA ARG A 94 -7.72 -2.12 14.69
C ARG A 94 -8.89 -1.83 15.65
N GLN A 95 -8.66 -0.98 16.66
CA GLN A 95 -9.70 -0.60 17.62
C GLN A 95 -10.88 0.10 16.96
N ILE A 96 -10.63 0.95 15.95
CA ILE A 96 -11.68 1.62 15.18
C ILE A 96 -12.50 0.60 14.38
N TRP A 97 -11.87 -0.37 13.72
CA TRP A 97 -12.58 -1.38 12.93
C TRP A 97 -13.35 -2.39 13.78
N GLU A 98 -12.89 -2.67 14.99
CA GLU A 98 -13.60 -3.55 15.95
C GLU A 98 -14.79 -2.85 16.64
N SER A 99 -14.89 -1.53 16.53
CA SER A 99 -15.94 -0.75 17.18
C SER A 99 -16.92 -0.17 16.15
N PRO A 100 -18.23 -0.29 16.34
CA PRO A 100 -19.21 0.42 15.52
C PRO A 100 -19.27 1.94 15.84
N ALA A 101 -18.47 2.39 16.79
CA ALA A 101 -18.49 3.73 17.31
C ALA A 101 -17.81 4.73 16.35
N ARG A 102 -18.30 5.99 16.38
CA ARG A 102 -17.64 7.08 15.65
C ARG A 102 -16.29 7.39 16.29
N ALA A 103 -15.23 7.32 15.50
CA ALA A 103 -13.87 7.54 15.98
C ALA A 103 -13.23 8.80 15.39
N ALA A 104 -12.26 9.38 16.12
CA ALA A 104 -11.48 10.53 15.74
C ALA A 104 -9.99 10.34 15.91
N PHE A 105 -9.21 10.76 14.91
CA PHE A 105 -7.81 11.12 15.10
C PHE A 105 -7.69 12.62 15.32
N VAL A 106 -7.03 13.01 16.41
CA VAL A 106 -6.90 14.40 16.86
C VAL A 106 -5.44 14.83 16.72
N PHE A 107 -5.22 15.91 16.00
CA PHE A 107 -3.88 16.46 15.74
C PHE A 107 -3.81 17.91 16.24
N GLY A 108 -2.69 18.26 16.87
CA GLY A 108 -2.45 19.62 17.35
C GLY A 108 -1.76 20.52 16.33
N SER A 109 -1.49 21.75 16.76
CA SER A 109 -0.78 22.74 15.95
C SER A 109 0.63 22.27 15.60
N GLU A 110 1.16 22.75 14.46
CA GLU A 110 2.48 22.36 13.93
C GLU A 110 3.61 22.70 14.90
N ARG A 111 3.49 23.80 15.64
CA ARG A 111 4.55 24.27 16.54
C ARG A 111 4.47 23.65 17.93
N PHE A 112 3.28 23.54 18.48
CA PHE A 112 3.10 23.21 19.90
C PHE A 112 2.51 21.82 20.13
N GLY A 113 1.88 21.23 19.09
CA GLY A 113 1.11 20.00 19.22
C GLY A 113 -0.22 20.23 19.96
N LEU A 114 -0.76 19.18 20.56
CA LEU A 114 -1.94 19.23 21.43
C LEU A 114 -1.57 19.73 22.82
N SER A 115 -2.48 20.49 23.46
CA SER A 115 -2.36 20.80 24.89
C SER A 115 -2.67 19.59 25.75
N ASN A 116 -2.34 19.66 27.04
CA ASN A 116 -2.68 18.59 27.98
C ASN A 116 -4.20 18.46 28.15
N GLU A 117 -4.91 19.56 28.09
CA GLU A 117 -6.38 19.62 28.14
C GLU A 117 -7.00 18.91 26.92
N ASP A 118 -6.47 19.13 25.71
CA ASP A 118 -6.93 18.43 24.50
C ASP A 118 -6.68 16.93 24.59
N ILE A 119 -5.48 16.53 25.07
CA ILE A 119 -5.13 15.11 25.26
C ILE A 119 -6.04 14.48 26.32
N ALA A 120 -6.39 15.21 27.37
CA ALA A 120 -7.26 14.70 28.44
C ALA A 120 -8.66 14.30 27.92
N LEU A 121 -9.16 14.94 26.86
CA LEU A 121 -10.42 14.61 26.21
C LEU A 121 -10.38 13.36 25.31
N CYS A 122 -9.22 12.83 25.02
CA CYS A 122 -9.04 11.64 24.17
C CYS A 122 -8.89 10.38 25.01
N ASP A 123 -9.22 9.22 24.44
CA ASP A 123 -9.16 7.92 25.11
C ASP A 123 -7.73 7.35 25.19
N ALA A 124 -6.93 7.58 24.14
CA ALA A 124 -5.56 7.12 24.05
C ALA A 124 -4.66 8.14 23.36
N VAL A 125 -3.36 8.02 23.59
CA VAL A 125 -2.30 8.72 22.86
C VAL A 125 -1.88 7.88 21.67
N LEU A 126 -1.89 8.47 20.46
CA LEU A 126 -1.38 7.85 19.25
C LEU A 126 0.03 8.36 18.98
N THR A 127 1.00 7.46 18.95
CA THR A 127 2.40 7.77 18.61
C THR A 127 2.78 7.07 17.32
N ILE A 128 3.14 7.86 16.30
CA ILE A 128 3.66 7.34 15.03
C ILE A 128 5.14 7.01 15.23
N PRO A 129 5.57 5.75 15.04
CA PRO A 129 6.98 5.41 15.12
C PRO A 129 7.82 6.17 14.09
N THR A 130 8.83 6.87 14.56
CA THR A 130 9.75 7.68 13.74
C THR A 130 11.18 7.49 14.21
N ASN A 131 12.15 8.02 13.45
CA ASN A 131 13.53 8.13 13.93
C ASN A 131 13.55 9.00 15.21
N PRO A 132 14.04 8.49 16.35
CA PRO A 132 14.09 9.25 17.60
C PRO A 132 14.86 10.57 17.50
N ASP A 133 15.89 10.62 16.64
CA ASP A 133 16.70 11.82 16.43
C ASP A 133 16.00 12.85 15.54
N PHE A 134 14.92 12.46 14.84
CA PHE A 134 14.13 13.32 13.97
C PHE A 134 12.66 12.92 13.98
N ALA A 135 12.03 13.07 15.13
CA ALA A 135 10.67 12.56 15.40
C ALA A 135 9.53 13.48 14.93
N SER A 136 9.84 14.73 14.57
CA SER A 136 8.80 15.69 14.17
C SER A 136 8.32 15.44 12.75
N LEU A 137 7.03 15.13 12.58
CA LEU A 137 6.37 15.00 11.29
C LEU A 137 5.62 16.29 10.94
N ASN A 138 5.56 16.61 9.66
CA ASN A 138 4.61 17.60 9.16
C ASN A 138 3.18 17.13 9.45
N LEU A 139 2.27 18.09 9.74
CA LEU A 139 0.89 17.77 10.11
C LEU A 139 0.16 16.93 9.04
N GLY A 140 0.24 17.31 7.77
CA GLY A 140 -0.38 16.56 6.68
C GLY A 140 0.20 15.15 6.52
N GLN A 141 1.52 14.99 6.78
CA GLN A 141 2.17 13.67 6.77
C GLN A 141 1.71 12.80 7.94
N ALA A 142 1.59 13.36 9.14
CA ALA A 142 1.08 12.63 10.29
C ALA A 142 -0.37 12.15 10.07
N VAL A 143 -1.22 13.02 9.49
CA VAL A 143 -2.58 12.63 9.08
C VAL A 143 -2.53 11.52 8.05
N LEU A 144 -1.73 11.66 6.98
CA LEU A 144 -1.61 10.66 5.92
C LEU A 144 -1.28 9.26 6.48
N LEU A 145 -0.30 9.16 7.36
CA LEU A 145 0.11 7.88 7.97
C LEU A 145 -1.00 7.27 8.82
N SER A 146 -1.75 8.10 9.57
CA SER A 146 -2.84 7.63 10.44
C SER A 146 -4.03 7.14 9.61
N VAL A 147 -4.43 7.89 8.57
CA VAL A 147 -5.57 7.50 7.72
C VAL A 147 -5.21 6.33 6.81
N TRP A 148 -3.96 6.23 6.36
CA TRP A 148 -3.48 5.07 5.61
C TRP A 148 -3.53 3.80 6.46
N SER A 149 -3.05 3.85 7.70
CA SER A 149 -3.12 2.70 8.61
C SER A 149 -4.57 2.26 8.87
N TRP A 150 -5.48 3.23 8.99
CA TRP A 150 -6.92 2.94 9.12
C TRP A 150 -7.48 2.26 7.87
N PHE A 151 -7.14 2.76 6.68
CA PHE A 151 -7.59 2.18 5.41
C PHE A 151 -7.02 0.77 5.22
N GLU A 152 -5.72 0.59 5.43
CA GLU A 152 -5.02 -0.70 5.30
C GLU A 152 -5.62 -1.77 6.21
N ALA A 153 -6.01 -1.41 7.44
CA ALA A 153 -6.62 -2.35 8.38
C ALA A 153 -7.96 -2.93 7.90
N GLY A 154 -8.68 -2.21 7.03
CA GLY A 154 -9.94 -2.66 6.41
C GLY A 154 -9.78 -3.10 4.96
N ASP A 155 -8.60 -2.97 4.37
CA ASP A 155 -8.37 -3.29 2.96
C ASP A 155 -8.23 -4.80 2.76
N THR A 156 -9.03 -5.34 1.86
CA THR A 156 -9.02 -6.76 1.46
C THR A 156 -8.35 -6.98 0.11
N THR A 157 -7.70 -5.96 -0.45
CA THR A 157 -6.98 -6.08 -1.72
C THR A 157 -5.87 -7.12 -1.61
N ALA A 158 -5.83 -8.04 -2.55
CA ALA A 158 -4.81 -9.08 -2.55
C ALA A 158 -3.40 -8.45 -2.63
N PRO A 159 -2.46 -8.84 -1.74
CA PRO A 159 -1.13 -8.22 -1.67
C PRO A 159 -0.27 -8.48 -2.91
N HIS A 160 -0.65 -9.46 -3.70
CA HIS A 160 -0.02 -9.80 -4.98
C HIS A 160 -1.06 -10.26 -5.99
N LYS A 161 -1.01 -9.70 -7.18
CA LYS A 161 -1.85 -10.12 -8.32
C LYS A 161 -0.99 -10.22 -9.57
N LEU A 162 -0.90 -11.44 -10.13
CA LEU A 162 -0.36 -11.66 -11.46
C LEU A 162 -1.54 -11.68 -12.46
N ASP A 163 -1.59 -10.71 -13.36
CA ASP A 163 -2.58 -10.69 -14.44
C ASP A 163 -2.13 -11.61 -15.58
N LEU A 164 -2.77 -12.76 -15.69
CA LEU A 164 -2.52 -13.75 -16.73
C LEU A 164 -3.37 -13.50 -17.99
N GLN A 165 -3.93 -12.30 -18.18
CA GLN A 165 -4.72 -11.89 -19.35
C GLN A 165 -5.84 -12.88 -19.70
N GLY A 166 -6.51 -13.42 -18.70
CA GLY A 166 -7.61 -14.37 -18.87
C GLY A 166 -7.19 -15.84 -19.01
N SER A 167 -5.90 -16.15 -19.12
CA SER A 167 -5.42 -17.54 -19.05
C SER A 167 -5.35 -18.00 -17.58
N PRO A 168 -5.91 -19.16 -17.24
CA PRO A 168 -5.80 -19.68 -15.89
C PRO A 168 -4.34 -20.10 -15.57
N PRO A 169 -3.93 -20.12 -14.28
CA PRO A 169 -2.67 -20.73 -13.90
C PRO A 169 -2.60 -22.18 -14.38
N ALA A 170 -1.44 -22.60 -14.86
CA ALA A 170 -1.23 -23.98 -15.27
C ALA A 170 -1.43 -24.95 -14.10
N SER A 171 -2.15 -26.03 -14.33
CA SER A 171 -2.26 -27.11 -13.37
C SER A 171 -0.91 -27.79 -13.12
N LYS A 172 -0.75 -28.46 -11.99
CA LYS A 172 0.48 -29.25 -11.72
C LYS A 172 0.67 -30.37 -12.74
N GLU A 173 -0.42 -30.96 -13.24
CA GLU A 173 -0.38 -31.99 -14.28
C GLU A 173 0.22 -31.43 -15.59
N GLU A 174 -0.26 -30.26 -16.05
CA GLU A 174 0.26 -29.61 -17.25
C GLU A 174 1.75 -29.25 -17.12
N LEU A 175 2.12 -28.66 -15.95
CA LEU A 175 3.49 -28.29 -15.65
C LEU A 175 4.41 -29.52 -15.60
N PHE A 176 3.98 -30.60 -14.94
CA PHE A 176 4.76 -31.84 -14.87
C PHE A 176 4.85 -32.53 -16.26
N GLY A 177 3.80 -32.45 -17.07
CA GLY A 177 3.84 -32.91 -18.45
C GLY A 177 4.85 -32.13 -19.30
N MET A 178 4.97 -30.82 -19.09
CA MET A 178 6.03 -30.00 -19.71
C MET A 178 7.42 -30.39 -19.22
N PHE A 179 7.61 -30.61 -17.92
CA PHE A 179 8.90 -31.07 -17.38
C PHE A 179 9.33 -32.41 -17.97
N ALA A 180 8.44 -33.40 -17.99
CA ALA A 180 8.76 -34.71 -18.58
C ALA A 180 9.14 -34.60 -20.06
N HIS A 181 8.48 -33.72 -20.81
CA HIS A 181 8.83 -33.45 -22.20
C HIS A 181 10.21 -32.80 -22.33
N LEU A 182 10.48 -31.74 -21.58
CA LEU A 182 11.76 -31.02 -21.59
C LEU A 182 12.91 -31.92 -21.17
N GLU A 183 12.75 -32.65 -20.07
CA GLU A 183 13.79 -33.52 -19.51
C GLU A 183 14.18 -34.65 -20.49
N ARG A 184 13.18 -35.26 -21.13
CA ARG A 184 13.42 -36.30 -22.15
C ARG A 184 14.25 -35.73 -23.31
N GLU A 185 13.91 -34.56 -23.83
CA GLU A 185 14.62 -33.98 -24.96
C GLU A 185 16.05 -33.52 -24.57
N LEU A 186 16.23 -33.05 -23.33
CA LEU A 186 17.53 -32.67 -22.80
C LEU A 186 18.40 -33.87 -22.52
N ASP A 187 17.86 -35.03 -22.11
CA ASP A 187 18.59 -36.29 -21.99
C ASP A 187 19.08 -36.75 -23.39
N ILE A 188 18.21 -36.76 -24.41
CA ILE A 188 18.55 -37.10 -25.78
C ILE A 188 19.63 -36.17 -26.36
N ALA A 189 19.55 -34.86 -26.03
CA ALA A 189 20.53 -33.88 -26.47
C ALA A 189 21.87 -33.94 -25.72
N GLY A 190 21.98 -34.76 -24.67
CA GLY A 190 23.20 -34.88 -23.85
C GLY A 190 23.44 -33.71 -22.89
N PHE A 191 22.43 -32.84 -22.67
CA PHE A 191 22.57 -31.71 -21.76
C PHE A 191 22.62 -32.12 -20.28
N LEU A 192 21.92 -33.18 -19.90
CA LEU A 192 21.85 -33.67 -18.52
C LEU A 192 23.03 -34.64 -18.18
N PHE A 193 24.24 -34.27 -18.56
CA PHE A 193 25.47 -35.01 -18.33
C PHE A 193 26.45 -34.18 -17.44
N PRO A 194 27.24 -34.78 -16.53
CA PRO A 194 27.36 -36.21 -16.24
C PRO A 194 26.21 -36.75 -15.36
N PRO A 195 25.98 -38.06 -15.33
CA PRO A 195 24.82 -38.68 -14.65
C PRO A 195 24.69 -38.35 -13.16
N ASP A 196 25.79 -38.18 -12.45
CA ASP A 196 25.82 -37.80 -11.03
C ASP A 196 25.27 -36.39 -10.76
N LYS A 197 25.26 -35.49 -11.74
CA LYS A 197 24.71 -34.14 -11.64
C LYS A 197 23.29 -34.04 -12.17
N ARG A 198 22.77 -35.05 -12.85
CA ARG A 198 21.46 -35.04 -13.52
C ARG A 198 20.33 -34.61 -12.56
N GLU A 199 20.24 -35.18 -11.36
CA GLU A 199 19.19 -34.85 -10.42
C GLU A 199 19.21 -33.38 -10.00
N VAL A 200 20.39 -32.82 -9.79
CA VAL A 200 20.53 -31.40 -9.42
C VAL A 200 20.15 -30.52 -10.60
N MET A 201 20.52 -30.85 -11.82
CA MET A 201 20.18 -30.10 -13.03
C MET A 201 18.66 -30.08 -13.26
N VAL A 202 18.01 -31.24 -13.17
CA VAL A 202 16.57 -31.41 -13.31
C VAL A 202 15.83 -30.59 -12.23
N ARG A 203 16.26 -30.67 -10.97
CA ARG A 203 15.68 -29.89 -9.87
C ARG A 203 15.79 -28.38 -10.12
N ASN A 204 16.93 -27.92 -10.62
CA ASN A 204 17.14 -26.51 -10.93
C ASN A 204 16.23 -26.04 -12.07
N LEU A 205 16.08 -26.83 -13.13
CA LEU A 205 15.15 -26.54 -14.23
C LEU A 205 13.69 -26.45 -13.72
N ARG A 206 13.25 -27.44 -12.94
CA ARG A 206 11.90 -27.46 -12.36
C ARG A 206 11.66 -26.24 -11.46
N ASN A 207 12.64 -25.88 -10.61
CA ASN A 207 12.54 -24.72 -9.74
C ASN A 207 12.42 -23.40 -10.54
N MET A 208 13.13 -23.28 -11.66
CA MET A 208 13.06 -22.10 -12.51
C MET A 208 11.65 -21.88 -13.06
N PHE A 209 11.03 -22.90 -13.62
CA PHE A 209 9.67 -22.83 -14.17
C PHE A 209 8.59 -22.77 -13.08
N THR A 210 8.80 -23.44 -11.94
CA THR A 210 7.84 -23.36 -10.83
C THR A 210 7.76 -21.94 -10.26
N ARG A 211 8.88 -21.22 -10.18
CA ARG A 211 8.89 -19.81 -9.72
C ARG A 211 8.25 -18.85 -10.72
N ALA A 212 8.22 -19.21 -12.01
CA ALA A 212 7.65 -18.37 -13.05
C ALA A 212 6.11 -18.30 -12.99
N GLN A 213 5.45 -19.19 -12.25
CA GLN A 213 3.98 -19.24 -12.11
C GLN A 213 3.25 -19.23 -13.46
N LEU A 214 3.68 -20.09 -14.37
CA LEU A 214 3.20 -20.12 -15.74
C LEU A 214 1.71 -20.37 -15.84
N SER A 215 1.06 -19.69 -16.80
CA SER A 215 -0.30 -20.00 -17.24
C SER A 215 -0.35 -21.27 -18.10
N ASP A 216 -1.53 -21.83 -18.30
CA ASP A 216 -1.77 -22.97 -19.16
C ASP A 216 -1.31 -22.68 -20.61
N GLN A 217 -1.54 -21.46 -21.09
CA GLN A 217 -1.11 -21.02 -22.42
C GLN A 217 0.41 -20.94 -22.53
N GLU A 218 1.10 -20.46 -21.50
CA GLU A 218 2.58 -20.40 -21.49
C GLU A 218 3.18 -21.80 -21.46
N VAL A 219 2.62 -22.73 -20.70
CA VAL A 219 3.03 -24.15 -20.70
C VAL A 219 2.84 -24.76 -22.09
N ARG A 220 1.69 -24.53 -22.75
CA ARG A 220 1.47 -24.99 -24.15
C ARG A 220 2.50 -24.37 -25.10
N THR A 221 2.77 -23.09 -24.98
CA THR A 221 3.77 -22.38 -25.79
C THR A 221 5.16 -22.99 -25.59
N MET A 222 5.57 -23.22 -24.35
CA MET A 222 6.88 -23.85 -24.06
C MET A 222 6.98 -25.26 -24.61
N ARG A 223 5.94 -26.08 -24.53
CA ARG A 223 5.91 -27.40 -25.17
C ARG A 223 6.02 -27.31 -26.70
N GLY A 224 5.38 -26.29 -27.30
CA GLY A 224 5.53 -25.98 -28.72
C GLY A 224 6.97 -25.60 -29.11
N VAL A 225 7.62 -24.74 -28.31
CA VAL A 225 9.03 -24.36 -28.50
C VAL A 225 9.95 -25.57 -28.43
N ILE A 226 9.80 -26.43 -27.41
CA ILE A 226 10.59 -27.67 -27.27
C ILE A 226 10.43 -28.54 -28.53
N THR A 227 9.18 -28.76 -28.94
CA THR A 227 8.88 -29.55 -30.14
C THR A 227 9.51 -28.97 -31.41
N ALA A 228 9.45 -27.64 -31.59
CA ALA A 228 10.02 -26.96 -32.76
C ALA A 228 11.54 -27.05 -32.81
N LEU A 229 12.21 -26.89 -31.64
CA LEU A 229 13.68 -27.00 -31.54
C LEU A 229 14.17 -28.40 -31.85
N VAL A 230 13.45 -29.43 -31.40
CA VAL A 230 13.81 -30.85 -31.65
C VAL A 230 13.59 -31.25 -33.12
N LYS A 231 12.49 -30.74 -33.72
CA LYS A 231 12.14 -31.07 -35.13
C LYS A 231 12.97 -30.33 -36.17
N ALA A 232 13.60 -29.21 -35.82
CA ALA A 232 14.39 -28.42 -36.75
C ALA A 232 15.73 -29.11 -36.99
N PRO A 233 16.00 -29.70 -38.17
CA PRO A 233 17.37 -30.19 -38.48
C PRO A 233 18.30 -28.99 -38.43
N HIS A 234 19.49 -29.15 -37.82
CA HIS A 234 20.52 -28.11 -37.72
C HIS A 234 20.96 -27.49 -39.06
N ALA A 235 20.61 -28.13 -40.18
CA ALA A 235 20.86 -27.65 -41.54
C ALA A 235 19.86 -26.63 -42.10
N ALA A 236 18.77 -26.33 -41.39
CA ALA A 236 17.69 -25.47 -41.90
C ALA A 236 17.51 -24.14 -41.12
N ARG A 237 18.57 -23.55 -40.59
CA ARG A 237 18.58 -22.11 -40.32
C ARG A 237 18.67 -21.35 -41.65
N ARG A 238 17.64 -21.43 -42.46
CA ARG A 238 17.43 -20.47 -43.53
C ARG A 238 17.10 -19.14 -42.87
N ILE A 239 18.10 -18.25 -42.83
CA ILE A 239 17.90 -16.81 -42.73
C ILE A 239 16.91 -16.48 -43.85
N ARG A 240 15.75 -15.90 -43.50
CA ARG A 240 14.78 -15.41 -44.48
C ARG A 240 15.52 -14.48 -45.45
N PRO A 241 15.26 -14.56 -46.78
CA PRO A 241 15.98 -13.77 -47.78
C PRO A 241 15.71 -12.24 -47.69
N GLU A 242 14.77 -11.80 -46.86
CA GLU A 242 14.31 -10.41 -46.77
C GLU A 242 15.26 -9.44 -46.07
N ASP A 243 16.32 -9.95 -45.38
CA ASP A 243 17.29 -9.08 -44.70
C ASP A 243 18.52 -8.68 -45.53
N LYS A 244 18.50 -8.90 -46.83
CA LYS A 244 19.64 -8.59 -47.74
C LYS A 244 19.48 -7.35 -48.64
N GLU A 245 18.40 -6.58 -48.51
CA GLU A 245 18.20 -5.38 -49.33
C GLU A 245 18.25 -4.04 -48.59
N GLN A 246 18.91 -3.96 -47.41
CA GLN A 246 19.22 -2.69 -46.78
C GLN A 246 20.66 -2.66 -46.27
N THR A 247 21.61 -2.56 -47.22
CA THR A 247 22.96 -2.04 -46.95
C THR A 247 23.40 -1.22 -48.15
#